data_da264d806eb393df0f7c93b13a0525ba
#
_entry.id   da264d806eb393df0f7c93b13a0525ba
#
_cell.length_a   1.000
_cell.length_b   1.000
_cell.length_c   1.000
_cell.angle_alpha   90.00
_cell.angle_beta   90.00
_cell.angle_gamma   90.00
#
_symmetry.space_group_name_H-M   'P 1'
#
loop_
_entity.id
_entity.type
_entity.pdbx_description
1 polymer ?
#
loop_
_entity_poly.entity_id
_entity_poly.type
_entity_poly.pdbx_seq_one_letter_code
_entity_poly.pdbx_strand_id
1 'polypeptide(L)'
;EFFNGKMISDIPITKETEVSLVFVNSTAAWYNTVGYYTYPTGETPTLENIQKVLAFPNASPVYKTAGVGALVCGDEVKLKYWNEKEGKFEEKFPAGITIGWCLQGMGFRSKPLDEYVQGDLVQGMGTRYSTTILNKAGSDGIKRQRTVSLRDTESNQIVAIGFEDNIDLDYCDAIFYIHTSEKNAI
;
A
#
# COMPACT_ATOMS: atom_id res chain seq x y z
N GLU A 1 5.27 -5.81 -19.61
CA GLU A 1 4.00 -6.18 -20.27
C GLU A 1 2.85 -6.02 -19.29
N PHE A 2 1.81 -5.28 -19.67
CA PHE A 2 0.57 -5.18 -18.89
C PHE A 2 -0.23 -6.46 -19.15
N PHE A 3 -0.43 -7.27 -18.11
CA PHE A 3 -1.18 -8.50 -18.21
C PHE A 3 -2.69 -8.23 -18.33
N ASN A 4 -3.34 -8.79 -19.34
CA ASN A 4 -4.81 -8.90 -19.51
C ASN A 4 -5.42 -9.95 -18.56
N GLY A 5 -5.01 -9.98 -17.30
CA GLY A 5 -5.57 -10.83 -16.26
C GLY A 5 -5.99 -9.97 -15.08
N LYS A 6 -6.82 -10.47 -14.17
CA LYS A 6 -7.18 -9.80 -12.93
C LYS A 6 -5.91 -9.19 -12.33
N MET A 7 -5.79 -7.86 -12.37
CA MET A 7 -4.67 -7.16 -11.75
C MET A 7 -4.86 -7.25 -10.23
N ILE A 8 -4.34 -8.30 -9.63
CA ILE A 8 -4.34 -8.50 -8.18
C ILE A 8 -3.06 -7.86 -7.68
N SER A 9 -3.22 -6.77 -6.94
CA SER A 9 -2.09 -6.07 -6.30
C SER A 9 -1.88 -6.50 -4.85
N ASP A 10 -2.86 -7.22 -4.28
CA ASP A 10 -2.76 -7.78 -2.94
C ASP A 10 -1.82 -8.99 -2.93
N ILE A 11 -1.01 -9.11 -1.90
CA ILE A 11 0.11 -10.06 -1.86
C ILE A 11 -0.16 -11.14 -0.83
N PRO A 12 -0.41 -12.40 -1.26
CA PRO A 12 -0.47 -13.52 -0.34
C PRO A 12 0.92 -13.90 0.18
N ILE A 13 1.04 -14.03 1.48
CA ILE A 13 2.26 -14.50 2.15
C ILE A 13 2.21 -16.01 2.23
N THR A 14 3.15 -16.67 1.55
CA THR A 14 3.22 -18.15 1.47
C THR A 14 4.17 -18.77 2.49
N LYS A 15 5.12 -17.97 3.01
CA LYS A 15 6.07 -18.36 4.06
C LYS A 15 6.23 -17.19 5.03
N GLU A 16 6.46 -17.49 6.31
CA GLU A 16 6.76 -16.46 7.30
C GLU A 16 7.95 -15.60 6.85
N THR A 17 7.79 -14.29 6.80
CA THR A 17 8.81 -13.37 6.27
C THR A 17 8.67 -11.97 6.85
N GLU A 18 9.79 -11.23 6.92
CA GLU A 18 9.73 -9.77 7.03
C GLU A 18 9.36 -9.17 5.68
N VAL A 19 8.63 -8.07 5.69
CA VAL A 19 8.21 -7.33 4.49
C VAL A 19 8.57 -5.87 4.63
N SER A 20 9.16 -5.31 3.58
CA SER A 20 9.46 -3.88 3.49
C SER A 20 8.86 -3.27 2.25
N LEU A 21 8.54 -1.98 2.32
CA LEU A 21 8.25 -1.14 1.17
C LEU A 21 9.42 -0.21 0.90
N VAL A 22 9.87 -0.16 -0.35
CA VAL A 22 10.93 0.74 -0.82
C VAL A 22 10.33 1.75 -1.77
N PHE A 23 10.43 3.03 -1.42
CA PHE A 23 9.91 4.11 -2.26
C PHE A 23 10.69 4.23 -3.56
N VAL A 24 9.97 4.35 -4.68
CA VAL A 24 10.56 4.56 -6.01
C VAL A 24 10.35 6.00 -6.45
N ASN A 25 9.09 6.40 -6.58
CA ASN A 25 8.72 7.74 -7.06
C ASN A 25 7.24 8.05 -6.79
N SER A 26 6.88 9.31 -6.96
CA SER A 26 5.50 9.78 -7.03
C SER A 26 5.41 10.96 -7.98
N THR A 27 4.46 10.93 -8.90
CA THR A 27 4.12 12.07 -9.78
C THR A 27 2.88 12.82 -9.32
N ALA A 28 2.18 12.32 -8.28
CA ALA A 28 0.96 12.90 -7.74
C ALA A 28 1.07 14.41 -7.50
N ALA A 29 0.02 15.15 -7.81
CA ALA A 29 -0.09 16.56 -7.39
C ALA A 29 -0.38 16.68 -5.89
N TRP A 30 -0.93 15.64 -5.29
CA TRP A 30 -1.31 15.57 -3.88
C TRP A 30 -0.19 15.01 -3.00
N TYR A 31 -0.23 15.38 -1.72
CA TYR A 31 0.64 14.81 -0.69
C TYR A 31 -0.08 13.61 -0.06
N ASN A 32 0.19 12.45 -0.60
CA ASN A 32 -0.51 11.23 -0.24
C ASN A 32 0.14 10.54 0.95
N THR A 33 -0.67 9.85 1.75
CA THR A 33 -0.22 8.94 2.81
C THR A 33 -0.44 7.51 2.35
N VAL A 34 0.54 6.63 2.52
CA VAL A 34 0.46 5.21 2.16
C VAL A 34 0.42 4.35 3.40
N GLY A 35 -0.43 3.34 3.35
CA GLY A 35 -0.55 2.31 4.36
C GLY A 35 -0.86 0.95 3.76
N TYR A 36 -1.08 0.00 4.65
CA TYR A 36 -1.42 -1.38 4.31
C TYR A 36 -2.43 -1.94 5.33
N TYR A 37 -2.99 -3.09 5.01
CA TYR A 37 -3.84 -3.89 5.88
C TYR A 37 -3.61 -5.35 5.59
N THR A 38 -4.03 -6.22 6.50
CA THR A 38 -3.92 -7.67 6.34
C THR A 38 -5.28 -8.34 6.49
N TYR A 39 -5.44 -9.48 5.84
CA TYR A 39 -6.60 -10.34 5.95
C TYR A 39 -6.22 -11.80 5.64
N PRO A 40 -6.97 -12.82 6.09
CA PRO A 40 -6.68 -14.22 5.78
C PRO A 40 -6.72 -14.48 4.28
N THR A 41 -5.73 -15.21 3.76
CA THR A 41 -5.67 -15.57 2.34
C THR A 41 -6.88 -16.41 1.94
N GLY A 42 -7.54 -16.03 0.84
CA GLY A 42 -8.77 -16.67 0.37
C GLY A 42 -10.06 -16.04 0.90
N GLU A 43 -9.98 -15.16 1.86
CA GLU A 43 -11.14 -14.40 2.34
C GLU A 43 -11.31 -13.08 1.56
N THR A 44 -12.51 -12.52 1.63
CA THR A 44 -12.80 -11.21 1.06
C THR A 44 -12.77 -10.16 2.18
N PRO A 45 -11.87 -9.17 2.12
CA PRO A 45 -11.82 -8.14 3.14
C PRO A 45 -13.03 -7.20 3.05
N THR A 46 -13.42 -6.66 4.21
CA THR A 46 -14.43 -5.60 4.35
C THR A 46 -13.83 -4.41 5.10
N LEU A 47 -14.46 -3.24 4.99
CA LEU A 47 -13.98 -2.05 5.72
C LEU A 47 -14.07 -2.20 7.25
N GLU A 48 -14.91 -3.13 7.74
CA GLU A 48 -15.08 -3.41 9.16
C GLU A 48 -14.04 -4.39 9.70
N ASN A 49 -13.51 -5.29 8.84
CA ASN A 49 -12.59 -6.35 9.30
C ASN A 49 -11.12 -6.10 8.94
N ILE A 50 -10.80 -4.96 8.31
CA ILE A 50 -9.42 -4.58 8.06
C ILE A 50 -8.98 -3.49 9.05
N GLN A 51 -7.74 -3.64 9.54
CA GLN A 51 -7.05 -2.60 10.28
C GLN A 51 -5.96 -1.99 9.40
N LYS A 52 -6.12 -0.69 9.09
CA LYS A 52 -5.13 0.04 8.30
C LYS A 52 -3.93 0.40 9.17
N VAL A 53 -2.74 0.14 8.67
CA VAL A 53 -1.47 0.45 9.33
C VAL A 53 -0.70 1.44 8.46
N LEU A 54 -0.15 2.48 9.07
CA LEU A 54 0.65 3.50 8.40
C LEU A 54 1.99 2.91 7.93
N ALA A 55 2.37 3.21 6.68
CA ALA A 55 3.70 2.92 6.14
C ALA A 55 4.49 4.21 5.89
N PHE A 56 4.03 5.06 4.97
CA PHE A 56 4.65 6.34 4.68
C PHE A 56 3.67 7.49 4.92
N PRO A 57 3.91 8.35 5.93
CA PRO A 57 3.07 9.52 6.18
C PRO A 57 3.00 10.47 4.98
N ASN A 58 4.13 10.70 4.32
CA ASN A 58 4.25 11.54 3.13
C ASN A 58 4.92 10.77 1.99
N ALA A 59 4.14 10.21 1.08
CA ALA A 59 4.62 9.49 -0.09
C ALA A 59 4.94 10.45 -1.26
N SER A 60 5.70 11.51 -0.98
CA SER A 60 6.10 12.52 -1.96
C SER A 60 7.61 12.62 -2.04
N PRO A 61 8.18 12.79 -3.25
CA PRO A 61 9.63 12.90 -3.40
C PRO A 61 10.15 14.28 -2.96
N VAL A 62 11.38 14.32 -2.45
CA VAL A 62 12.03 15.55 -1.95
C VAL A 62 12.13 16.66 -2.98
N TYR A 63 12.25 16.34 -4.27
CA TYR A 63 12.30 17.33 -5.33
C TYR A 63 10.96 18.03 -5.59
N LYS A 64 9.86 17.45 -5.11
CA LYS A 64 8.51 17.96 -5.30
C LYS A 64 8.02 18.75 -4.09
N THR A 65 8.45 18.35 -2.91
CA THR A 65 8.15 19.05 -1.66
C THR A 65 9.35 19.00 -0.73
N ALA A 66 9.71 20.13 -0.19
CA ALA A 66 10.70 20.24 0.87
C ALA A 66 10.09 19.97 2.27
N GLY A 67 8.90 19.37 2.32
CA GLY A 67 8.18 19.10 3.56
C GLY A 67 8.78 17.97 4.38
N VAL A 68 8.40 17.92 5.63
CA VAL A 68 8.77 16.85 6.56
C VAL A 68 8.34 15.49 5.99
N GLY A 69 9.22 14.50 6.05
CA GLY A 69 8.93 13.14 5.59
C GLY A 69 8.91 12.93 4.09
N ALA A 70 9.32 13.93 3.29
CA ALA A 70 9.52 13.72 1.86
C ALA A 70 10.61 12.67 1.62
N LEU A 71 10.42 11.85 0.59
CA LEU A 71 11.20 10.64 0.35
C LEU A 71 12.20 10.80 -0.79
N VAL A 72 13.28 10.04 -0.74
CA VAL A 72 14.17 9.78 -1.89
C VAL A 72 13.97 8.35 -2.38
N CYS A 73 14.24 8.11 -3.66
CA CYS A 73 14.21 6.74 -4.21
C CYS A 73 15.15 5.84 -3.41
N GLY A 74 14.65 4.74 -2.90
CA GLY A 74 15.39 3.81 -2.05
C GLY A 74 15.07 3.93 -0.55
N ASP A 75 14.33 4.95 -0.12
CA ASP A 75 13.86 5.02 1.26
C ASP A 75 12.97 3.81 1.57
N GLU A 76 13.29 3.11 2.65
CA GLU A 76 12.68 1.84 3.02
C GLU A 76 11.99 1.93 4.38
N VAL A 77 10.81 1.32 4.49
CA VAL A 77 10.13 1.08 5.76
C VAL A 77 9.86 -0.40 5.94
N LYS A 78 10.26 -0.96 7.09
CA LYS A 78 9.85 -2.29 7.52
C LYS A 78 8.41 -2.24 8.00
N LEU A 79 7.58 -3.10 7.42
CA LEU A 79 6.19 -3.26 7.83
C LEU A 79 6.09 -4.17 9.06
N LYS A 80 4.99 -4.05 9.80
CA LYS A 80 4.71 -4.88 10.98
C LYS A 80 3.35 -5.54 10.86
N TYR A 81 3.29 -6.81 11.20
CA TYR A 81 2.05 -7.57 11.26
C TYR A 81 1.32 -7.29 12.57
N TRP A 82 0.06 -6.84 12.50
CA TRP A 82 -0.79 -6.75 13.67
C TRP A 82 -1.38 -8.12 14.00
N ASN A 83 -0.92 -8.72 15.10
CA ASN A 83 -1.47 -9.97 15.60
C ASN A 83 -2.62 -9.68 16.58
N GLU A 84 -3.86 -9.83 16.10
CA GLU A 84 -5.05 -9.56 16.91
C GLU A 84 -5.14 -10.45 18.15
N LYS A 85 -4.70 -11.72 18.06
CA LYS A 85 -4.75 -12.68 19.18
C LYS A 85 -3.84 -12.25 20.31
N GLU A 86 -2.67 -11.73 19.97
CA GLU A 86 -1.67 -11.29 20.93
C GLU A 86 -1.80 -9.79 21.30
N GLY A 87 -2.60 -9.03 20.53
CA GLY A 87 -2.78 -7.58 20.71
C GLY A 87 -1.49 -6.78 20.54
N LYS A 88 -0.59 -7.23 19.65
CA LYS A 88 0.72 -6.59 19.43
C LYS A 88 1.15 -6.62 17.97
N PHE A 89 2.09 -5.75 17.63
CA PHE A 89 2.80 -5.81 16.35
C PHE A 89 3.95 -6.82 16.39
N GLU A 90 4.10 -7.56 15.31
CA GLU A 90 5.18 -8.52 15.08
C GLU A 90 6.00 -8.10 13.86
N GLU A 91 7.32 -8.42 13.87
CA GLU A 91 8.24 -8.06 12.78
C GLU A 91 8.00 -8.92 11.53
N LYS A 92 7.49 -10.13 11.70
CA LYS A 92 7.24 -11.07 10.61
C LYS A 92 5.76 -11.25 10.35
N PHE A 93 5.44 -11.37 9.08
CA PHE A 93 4.12 -11.73 8.59
C PHE A 93 4.01 -13.26 8.50
N PRO A 94 3.02 -13.89 9.11
CA PRO A 94 2.86 -15.33 9.03
C PRO A 94 2.36 -15.77 7.64
N ALA A 95 2.64 -17.01 7.27
CA ALA A 95 2.03 -17.63 6.10
C ALA A 95 0.49 -17.70 6.25
N GLY A 96 -0.22 -17.64 5.12
CA GLY A 96 -1.68 -17.73 5.08
C GLY A 96 -2.41 -16.40 5.28
N ILE A 97 -1.71 -15.28 5.32
CA ILE A 97 -2.32 -13.96 5.25
C ILE A 97 -2.04 -13.29 3.89
N THR A 98 -2.85 -12.33 3.54
CA THR A 98 -2.67 -11.46 2.37
C THR A 98 -2.49 -10.03 2.83
N ILE A 99 -1.52 -9.32 2.24
CA ILE A 99 -1.32 -7.89 2.45
C ILE A 99 -2.03 -7.14 1.34
N GLY A 100 -2.95 -6.27 1.72
CA GLY A 100 -3.55 -5.25 0.85
C GLY A 100 -2.94 -3.88 1.13
N TRP A 101 -3.07 -2.98 0.18
CA TRP A 101 -2.46 -1.66 0.20
C TRP A 101 -3.51 -0.58 0.19
N CYS A 102 -3.21 0.55 0.82
CA CYS A 102 -4.09 1.71 0.75
C CYS A 102 -3.30 3.02 0.62
N LEU A 103 -3.88 3.94 -0.12
CA LEU A 103 -3.39 5.29 -0.29
C LEU A 103 -4.49 6.26 0.14
N GLN A 104 -4.15 7.16 1.06
CA GLN A 104 -5.00 8.25 1.49
C GLN A 104 -4.67 9.50 0.68
N GLY A 105 -5.56 9.90 -0.21
CA GLY A 105 -5.39 11.12 -1.00
C GLY A 105 -5.30 12.35 -0.10
N MET A 106 -4.27 13.19 -0.27
CA MET A 106 -3.99 14.37 0.56
C MET A 106 -3.92 14.04 2.07
N GLY A 107 -3.45 12.84 2.43
CA GLY A 107 -3.38 12.41 3.82
C GLY A 107 -2.31 13.11 4.64
N PHE A 108 -1.25 13.60 4.00
CA PHE A 108 -0.19 14.33 4.69
C PHE A 108 -0.62 15.77 5.02
N ARG A 109 -0.48 16.17 6.27
CA ARG A 109 -0.95 17.45 6.78
C ARG A 109 0.15 18.36 7.34
N SER A 110 1.37 18.17 6.91
CA SER A 110 2.53 19.01 7.30
C SER A 110 2.72 19.13 8.82
N LYS A 111 2.41 18.08 9.56
CA LYS A 111 2.69 17.97 10.99
C LYS A 111 3.98 17.18 11.23
N PRO A 112 4.63 17.24 12.38
CA PRO A 112 5.78 16.39 12.71
C PRO A 112 5.49 14.90 12.50
N LEU A 113 6.48 14.12 12.04
CA LEU A 113 6.27 12.71 11.72
C LEU A 113 5.86 11.85 12.92
N ASP A 114 6.31 12.19 14.11
CA ASP A 114 5.96 11.53 15.36
C ASP A 114 4.50 11.76 15.80
N GLU A 115 3.83 12.76 15.22
CA GLU A 115 2.40 12.97 15.39
C GLU A 115 1.52 12.11 14.48
N TYR A 116 2.11 11.42 13.46
CA TYR A 116 1.38 10.48 12.63
C TYR A 116 1.32 9.13 13.34
N VAL A 117 0.11 8.72 13.68
CA VAL A 117 -0.16 7.44 14.35
C VAL A 117 -1.09 6.59 13.49
N GLN A 118 -1.21 5.34 13.86
CA GLN A 118 -2.18 4.43 13.26
C GLN A 118 -3.58 5.05 13.30
N GLY A 119 -4.25 5.11 12.15
CA GLY A 119 -5.56 5.75 12.00
C GLY A 119 -5.53 7.09 11.25
N ASP A 120 -4.39 7.74 11.11
CA ASP A 120 -4.27 8.99 10.32
C ASP A 120 -4.60 8.77 8.84
N LEU A 121 -4.60 7.54 8.38
CA LEU A 121 -5.03 7.12 7.05
C LEU A 121 -6.52 7.38 6.73
N VAL A 122 -7.32 7.73 7.71
CA VAL A 122 -8.76 8.04 7.50
C VAL A 122 -9.02 9.50 7.13
N GLN A 123 -7.99 10.34 7.16
CA GLN A 123 -8.09 11.77 6.86
C GLN A 123 -7.70 12.07 5.40
N GLY A 124 -8.25 13.13 4.81
CA GLY A 124 -7.94 13.59 3.46
C GLY A 124 -9.09 13.38 2.47
N MET A 125 -8.77 13.25 1.18
CA MET A 125 -9.73 13.17 0.05
C MET A 125 -10.31 11.76 -0.17
N GLY A 126 -10.19 10.88 0.79
CA GLY A 126 -10.68 9.50 0.73
C GLY A 126 -9.55 8.49 0.47
N THR A 127 -9.83 7.24 0.83
CA THR A 127 -8.88 6.15 0.73
C THR A 127 -9.08 5.37 -0.56
N ARG A 128 -7.99 5.01 -1.22
CA ARG A 128 -7.91 4.12 -2.38
C ARG A 128 -7.30 2.80 -1.91
N TYR A 129 -7.94 1.69 -2.25
CA TYR A 129 -7.53 0.35 -1.83
C TYR A 129 -7.09 -0.48 -3.03
N SER A 130 -6.09 -1.32 -2.84
CA SER A 130 -5.68 -2.32 -3.85
C SER A 130 -6.76 -3.37 -4.07
N THR A 131 -7.48 -3.76 -3.01
CA THR A 131 -8.66 -4.62 -3.13
C THR A 131 -9.84 -3.83 -3.68
N THR A 132 -10.19 -4.04 -4.94
CA THR A 132 -11.18 -3.23 -5.68
C THR A 132 -12.54 -3.13 -5.00
N ILE A 133 -13.00 -4.20 -4.33
CA ILE A 133 -14.30 -4.20 -3.64
C ILE A 133 -14.40 -3.21 -2.50
N LEU A 134 -13.27 -2.81 -1.91
CA LEU A 134 -13.23 -1.81 -0.83
C LEU A 134 -13.33 -0.37 -1.36
N ASN A 135 -13.09 -0.16 -2.64
CA ASN A 135 -13.14 1.17 -3.23
C ASN A 135 -14.57 1.68 -3.33
N LYS A 136 -14.74 2.99 -3.16
CA LYS A 136 -16.02 3.66 -3.39
C LYS A 136 -16.38 3.59 -4.88
N ALA A 137 -17.62 3.26 -5.17
CA ALA A 137 -18.12 3.30 -6.53
C ALA A 137 -18.13 4.74 -7.09
N GLY A 138 -17.83 4.88 -8.37
CA GLY A 138 -17.99 6.14 -9.10
C GLY A 138 -19.46 6.51 -9.27
N SER A 139 -19.72 7.65 -9.91
CA SER A 139 -21.09 8.09 -10.25
C SER A 139 -21.85 7.13 -11.16
N ASP A 140 -21.13 6.28 -11.88
CA ASP A 140 -21.64 5.19 -12.73
C ASP A 140 -21.90 3.88 -11.98
N GLY A 141 -21.71 3.86 -10.66
CA GLY A 141 -21.86 2.67 -9.81
C GLY A 141 -20.69 1.68 -9.88
N ILE A 142 -19.63 1.97 -10.64
CA ILE A 142 -18.52 1.05 -10.85
C ILE A 142 -17.42 1.31 -9.83
N LYS A 143 -17.00 0.25 -9.14
CA LYS A 143 -15.79 0.25 -8.30
C LYS A 143 -14.56 0.01 -9.18
N ARG A 144 -13.66 1.00 -9.22
CA ARG A 144 -12.46 0.93 -10.06
C ARG A 144 -11.26 0.40 -9.28
N GLN A 145 -10.40 -0.30 -9.98
CA GLN A 145 -9.07 -0.63 -9.49
C GLN A 145 -8.26 0.67 -9.31
N ARG A 146 -7.46 0.72 -8.26
CA ARG A 146 -6.66 1.89 -7.87
C ARG A 146 -5.17 1.57 -7.75
N THR A 147 -4.79 0.35 -8.11
CA THR A 147 -3.41 -0.09 -8.12
C THR A 147 -3.13 -0.96 -9.33
N VAL A 148 -1.90 -0.95 -9.77
CA VAL A 148 -1.34 -1.95 -10.68
C VAL A 148 -0.16 -2.62 -10.01
N SER A 149 0.05 -3.91 -10.31
CA SER A 149 1.24 -4.62 -9.88
C SER A 149 2.17 -4.86 -11.06
N LEU A 150 3.46 -4.65 -10.84
CA LEU A 150 4.51 -5.07 -11.74
C LEU A 150 5.05 -6.40 -11.25
N ARG A 151 5.20 -7.36 -12.17
CA ARG A 151 5.70 -8.70 -11.87
C ARG A 151 7.05 -8.91 -12.54
N ASP A 152 7.90 -9.61 -11.82
CA ASP A 152 9.11 -10.19 -12.43
C ASP A 152 8.70 -11.24 -13.47
N THR A 153 9.26 -11.17 -14.66
CA THR A 153 8.87 -12.04 -15.79
C THR A 153 9.37 -13.48 -15.64
N GLU A 154 10.41 -13.71 -14.84
CA GLU A 154 10.97 -15.03 -14.61
C GLU A 154 10.29 -15.75 -13.44
N SER A 155 10.13 -15.06 -12.31
CA SER A 155 9.54 -15.64 -11.11
C SER A 155 8.01 -15.47 -11.04
N ASN A 156 7.44 -14.59 -11.85
CA ASN A 156 6.03 -14.16 -11.80
C ASN A 156 5.61 -13.57 -10.44
N GLN A 157 6.56 -13.16 -9.63
CA GLN A 157 6.29 -12.52 -8.34
C GLN A 157 5.97 -11.03 -8.52
N ILE A 158 5.11 -10.50 -7.65
CA ILE A 158 4.85 -9.06 -7.59
C ILE A 158 6.08 -8.39 -6.99
N VAL A 159 6.69 -7.46 -7.72
CA VAL A 159 7.89 -6.76 -7.27
C VAL A 159 7.63 -5.28 -6.99
N ALA A 160 6.63 -4.67 -7.64
CA ALA A 160 6.27 -3.28 -7.41
C ALA A 160 4.77 -3.07 -7.50
N ILE A 161 4.30 -2.00 -6.85
CA ILE A 161 2.91 -1.54 -6.86
C ILE A 161 2.91 -0.07 -7.24
N GLY A 162 2.07 0.29 -8.19
CA GLY A 162 1.73 1.67 -8.54
C GLY A 162 0.31 2.01 -8.10
N PHE A 163 0.13 3.18 -7.51
CA PHE A 163 -1.16 3.70 -7.05
C PHE A 163 -1.68 4.80 -7.96
N GLU A 164 -3.01 4.85 -8.04
CA GLU A 164 -3.83 5.90 -8.64
C GLU A 164 -4.61 6.63 -7.53
N ASP A 165 -4.36 7.92 -7.35
CA ASP A 165 -5.03 8.73 -6.32
C ASP A 165 -6.32 9.41 -6.82
N ASN A 166 -6.50 9.56 -8.13
CA ASN A 166 -7.62 10.26 -8.73
C ASN A 166 -8.29 9.48 -9.88
N ILE A 167 -8.30 9.97 -11.13
CA ILE A 167 -9.09 9.45 -12.25
C ILE A 167 -8.35 9.34 -13.58
N ASP A 168 -7.11 9.78 -13.68
CA ASP A 168 -6.33 9.76 -14.93
C ASP A 168 -5.75 8.38 -15.25
N LEU A 169 -5.75 7.47 -14.29
CA LEU A 169 -5.40 6.06 -14.42
C LEU A 169 -3.97 5.84 -14.96
N ASP A 170 -3.04 6.70 -14.57
CA ASP A 170 -1.63 6.57 -14.93
C ASP A 170 -0.85 5.69 -13.93
N TYR A 171 -1.39 5.45 -12.74
CA TYR A 171 -0.85 4.58 -11.67
C TYR A 171 0.56 4.94 -11.22
N CYS A 172 0.97 6.18 -11.36
CA CYS A 172 2.27 6.67 -10.94
C CYS A 172 2.21 7.70 -9.80
N ASP A 173 1.06 7.84 -9.16
CA ASP A 173 0.85 8.72 -8.02
C ASP A 173 1.65 8.30 -6.78
N ALA A 174 1.94 7.01 -6.64
CA ALA A 174 2.92 6.49 -5.70
C ALA A 174 3.40 5.11 -6.17
N ILE A 175 4.70 4.91 -6.29
CA ILE A 175 5.31 3.66 -6.76
C ILE A 175 6.27 3.13 -5.69
N PHE A 176 6.11 1.85 -5.34
CA PHE A 176 6.90 1.17 -4.33
C PHE A 176 7.38 -0.19 -4.81
N TYR A 177 8.61 -0.58 -4.45
CA TYR A 177 9.04 -1.97 -4.47
C TYR A 177 8.68 -2.68 -3.17
N ILE A 178 8.45 -3.98 -3.29
CA ILE A 178 8.20 -4.87 -2.16
C ILE A 178 9.41 -5.75 -1.99
N HIS A 179 9.93 -5.80 -0.79
CA HIS A 179 11.06 -6.61 -0.42
C HIS A 179 10.67 -7.57 0.70
N THR A 180 11.07 -8.84 0.59
CA THR A 180 10.86 -9.87 1.62
C THR A 180 12.19 -10.47 2.05
N SER A 181 12.34 -10.79 3.33
CA SER A 181 13.56 -11.43 3.86
C SER A 181 13.68 -12.88 3.39
N GLU A 182 12.55 -13.54 3.13
CA GLU A 182 12.53 -14.93 2.66
C GLU A 182 12.26 -15.01 1.16
N LYS A 183 13.11 -15.74 0.46
CA LYS A 183 12.95 -15.97 -0.98
C LYS A 183 11.66 -16.77 -1.27
N ASN A 184 10.92 -16.33 -2.27
CA ASN A 184 9.64 -16.94 -2.68
C ASN A 184 8.59 -16.97 -1.53
N ALA A 185 8.54 -15.94 -0.71
CA ALA A 185 7.53 -15.80 0.34
C ALA A 185 6.23 -15.14 -0.15
N ILE A 186 6.27 -14.53 -1.37
CA ILE A 186 5.15 -13.85 -2.03
C ILE A 186 4.93 -14.40 -3.41
#